data_16de3ae7b5a3ae6be5a03a90b8c0c2a8
#
_entry.id   16de3ae7b5a3ae6be5a03a90b8c0c2a8
#
_cell.length_a   1.000
_cell.length_b   1.000
_cell.length_c   1.000
_cell.angle_alpha   90.00
_cell.angle_beta   90.00
_cell.angle_gamma   90.00
#
_symmetry.space_group_name_H-M   'P 1'
#
loop_
_entity.id
_entity.type
_entity.pdbx_description
1 polymer ?
#
loop_
_entity_poly.entity_id
_entity_poly.type
_entity_poly.pdbx_seq_one_letter_code
_entity_poly.pdbx_strand_id
1 'polypeptide(L)'
;MATVKLRLRRSTVAGKEGTLYFRVTHGRISRQINTGYRIFSYEWNGSTLKLPDADGQQERRSYLFSIEEKIKRDMVRINGIIRQMDLSGKEYTAAQVVDAFITADGNGGELNGFVRTLTSNLKRIGKERLAETYTTTANSFMRFCIGHNDLHFNEISPELIREYEAWLNEQGLVPNTTSFYMRNLRAIYNRAVEQGLTADRQPFRHVYTGIGKTVKRAVPVQVIRRIKGLDLSFDHMLQRSRDFFMFSFYTRGMPFVDMANLKKTDLRNGVLAYRRKKTGQRLYIKWEKPMQDIVDRYQDARSPYLLPIITTSGNGERRQYLNAIHLINRHLRIIGDMAGSPIPLTTYVARHCWASIAKSRNIPISTISEAMGHDSESTTRIYLASLDTSVVDDANSKVIGSI
;
A
#
# COMPACT_ATOMS: atom_id res chain seq x y z
N MET A 1 -4.34 27.54 -26.38
CA MET A 1 -3.51 27.87 -25.20
C MET A 1 -4.02 27.13 -23.98
N ALA A 2 -3.15 26.44 -23.24
CA ALA A 2 -3.51 25.78 -21.99
C ALA A 2 -3.71 26.81 -20.87
N THR A 3 -4.52 26.46 -19.89
CA THR A 3 -4.73 27.27 -18.68
C THR A 3 -4.45 26.46 -17.43
N VAL A 4 -3.89 27.09 -16.40
CA VAL A 4 -3.65 26.47 -15.09
C VAL A 4 -4.42 27.21 -14.01
N LYS A 5 -5.06 26.45 -13.11
CA LYS A 5 -5.79 27.00 -11.95
C LYS A 5 -5.48 26.17 -10.72
N LEU A 6 -5.21 26.82 -9.58
CA LEU A 6 -5.11 26.17 -8.27
C LEU A 6 -6.51 25.82 -7.78
N ARG A 7 -6.66 24.64 -7.14
CA ARG A 7 -7.92 24.13 -6.60
C ARG A 7 -7.70 23.38 -5.31
N LEU A 8 -8.68 23.40 -4.43
CA LEU A 8 -8.74 22.60 -3.21
C LEU A 8 -9.67 21.41 -3.40
N ARG A 9 -9.16 20.21 -3.17
CA ARG A 9 -9.97 19.00 -2.94
C ARG A 9 -10.22 18.87 -1.45
N ARG A 10 -11.44 19.15 -1.01
CA ARG A 10 -11.84 19.05 0.40
C ARG A 10 -11.78 17.61 0.89
N SER A 11 -11.50 17.41 2.16
CA SER A 11 -11.64 16.12 2.83
C SER A 11 -13.13 15.75 2.98
N THR A 12 -13.46 14.48 2.84
CA THR A 12 -14.80 13.96 3.12
C THR A 12 -15.05 13.79 4.63
N VAL A 13 -13.99 13.89 5.44
CA VAL A 13 -14.06 13.80 6.91
C VAL A 13 -14.05 15.22 7.46
N ALA A 14 -15.05 15.56 8.27
CA ALA A 14 -15.14 16.86 8.94
C ALA A 14 -13.88 17.12 9.81
N GLY A 15 -13.39 18.36 9.80
CA GLY A 15 -12.21 18.76 10.57
C GLY A 15 -10.87 18.29 10.03
N LYS A 16 -10.81 17.58 8.90
CA LYS A 16 -9.55 17.18 8.26
C LYS A 16 -9.18 18.09 7.08
N GLU A 17 -7.87 18.23 6.90
CA GLU A 17 -7.29 18.99 5.80
C GLU A 17 -7.64 18.38 4.43
N GLY A 18 -7.92 19.25 3.47
CA GLY A 18 -8.00 18.92 2.04
C GLY A 18 -6.64 19.01 1.35
N THR A 19 -6.58 18.68 0.08
CA THR A 19 -5.33 18.70 -0.72
C THR A 19 -5.43 19.73 -1.85
N LEU A 20 -4.43 20.60 -1.97
CA LEU A 20 -4.29 21.52 -3.10
C LEU A 20 -3.76 20.79 -4.33
N TYR A 21 -4.24 21.18 -5.51
CA TYR A 21 -3.76 20.67 -6.79
C TYR A 21 -3.89 21.74 -7.88
N PHE A 22 -3.01 21.70 -8.87
CA PHE A 22 -3.19 22.50 -10.08
C PHE A 22 -4.05 21.72 -11.07
N ARG A 23 -5.01 22.41 -11.67
CA ARG A 23 -5.78 21.91 -12.81
C ARG A 23 -5.24 22.59 -14.07
N VAL A 24 -4.62 21.80 -14.94
CA VAL A 24 -4.20 22.22 -16.28
C VAL A 24 -5.29 21.81 -17.27
N THR A 25 -5.77 22.76 -18.06
CA THR A 25 -6.84 22.52 -19.05
C THR A 25 -6.38 22.98 -20.42
N HIS A 26 -6.51 22.10 -21.43
CA HIS A 26 -6.23 22.38 -22.84
C HIS A 26 -7.20 21.60 -23.72
N GLY A 27 -7.82 22.23 -24.74
CA GLY A 27 -8.74 21.57 -25.66
C GLY A 27 -9.93 20.88 -24.96
N ARG A 28 -10.52 21.48 -23.91
CA ARG A 28 -11.58 20.91 -23.06
C ARG A 28 -11.15 19.71 -22.19
N ILE A 29 -9.91 19.24 -22.32
CA ILE A 29 -9.35 18.16 -21.50
C ILE A 29 -8.60 18.76 -20.32
N SER A 30 -8.90 18.27 -19.12
CA SER A 30 -8.20 18.70 -17.91
C SER A 30 -7.34 17.58 -17.34
N ARG A 31 -6.16 17.94 -16.81
CA ARG A 31 -5.27 17.09 -16.02
C ARG A 31 -4.93 17.76 -14.71
N GLN A 32 -4.55 16.98 -13.71
CA GLN A 32 -4.24 17.46 -12.38
C GLN A 32 -2.78 17.20 -12.02
N ILE A 33 -2.15 18.19 -11.41
CA ILE A 33 -0.85 18.09 -10.75
C ILE A 33 -1.12 18.15 -9.25
N ASN A 34 -0.89 17.05 -8.54
CA ASN A 34 -1.03 17.02 -7.09
C ASN A 34 0.18 17.69 -6.46
N THR A 35 -0.04 18.69 -5.61
CA THR A 35 1.04 19.43 -4.95
C THR A 35 1.56 18.74 -3.68
N GLY A 36 0.73 17.89 -3.05
CA GLY A 36 1.00 17.33 -1.73
C GLY A 36 0.67 18.29 -0.57
N TYR A 37 0.40 19.58 -0.84
CA TYR A 37 0.09 20.57 0.19
C TYR A 37 -1.31 20.38 0.76
N ARG A 38 -1.42 20.42 2.08
CA ARG A 38 -2.68 20.22 2.80
C ARG A 38 -3.08 21.47 3.56
N ILE A 39 -4.35 21.84 3.44
CA ILE A 39 -4.92 23.00 4.13
C ILE A 39 -6.34 22.69 4.61
N PHE A 40 -6.81 23.40 5.62
CA PHE A 40 -8.20 23.35 6.03
C PHE A 40 -9.09 24.14 5.05
N SER A 41 -10.35 23.75 4.96
CA SER A 41 -11.29 24.39 4.03
C SER A 41 -11.52 25.88 4.31
N TYR A 42 -11.40 26.31 5.57
CA TYR A 42 -11.53 27.73 5.96
C TYR A 42 -10.31 28.58 5.59
N GLU A 43 -9.15 27.96 5.35
CA GLU A 43 -7.92 28.60 4.88
C GLU A 43 -7.91 28.84 3.37
N TRP A 44 -9.02 28.56 2.69
CA TRP A 44 -9.18 28.67 1.24
C TRP A 44 -10.33 29.59 0.86
N ASN A 45 -10.09 30.60 0.01
CA ASN A 45 -11.13 31.52 -0.47
C ASN A 45 -11.67 31.19 -1.89
N GLY A 46 -11.26 30.05 -2.46
CA GLY A 46 -11.64 29.62 -3.82
C GLY A 46 -10.56 29.83 -4.88
N SER A 47 -9.58 30.70 -4.63
CA SER A 47 -8.47 31.01 -5.54
C SER A 47 -7.11 31.17 -4.85
N THR A 48 -7.08 31.66 -3.62
CA THR A 48 -5.87 31.94 -2.85
C THR A 48 -5.98 31.40 -1.42
N LEU A 49 -4.85 31.32 -0.73
CA LEU A 49 -4.79 30.97 0.69
C LEU A 49 -5.22 32.17 1.54
N LYS A 50 -5.97 31.88 2.62
CA LYS A 50 -6.23 32.82 3.70
C LYS A 50 -5.21 32.58 4.80
N LEU A 51 -4.39 33.58 5.10
CA LEU A 51 -3.48 33.50 6.23
C LEU A 51 -4.25 33.84 7.51
N PRO A 52 -4.06 33.09 8.61
CA PRO A 52 -4.68 33.40 9.88
C PRO A 52 -4.12 34.73 10.45
N ASP A 53 -4.94 35.40 11.25
CA ASP A 53 -4.53 36.61 11.96
C ASP A 53 -3.36 36.32 12.93
N ALA A 54 -2.61 37.39 13.31
CA ALA A 54 -1.31 37.26 13.96
C ALA A 54 -1.34 36.66 15.39
N ASP A 55 -2.51 36.55 16.01
CA ASP A 55 -2.63 36.11 17.39
C ASP A 55 -2.75 34.57 17.52
N GLY A 56 -1.69 33.92 17.99
CA GLY A 56 -1.75 32.57 18.54
C GLY A 56 -1.45 31.39 17.61
N GLN A 57 -1.19 31.60 16.31
CA GLN A 57 -0.92 30.49 15.35
C GLN A 57 0.33 30.69 14.48
N GLN A 58 1.44 31.12 15.09
CA GLN A 58 2.70 31.45 14.39
C GLN A 58 3.20 30.31 13.48
N GLU A 59 3.17 29.06 13.96
CA GLU A 59 3.63 27.88 13.20
C GLU A 59 2.74 27.63 11.97
N ARG A 60 1.42 27.70 12.14
CA ARG A 60 0.47 27.51 11.06
C ARG A 60 0.57 28.58 9.99
N ARG A 61 0.76 29.81 10.41
CA ARG A 61 0.98 30.97 9.52
C ARG A 61 2.26 30.80 8.70
N SER A 62 3.37 30.41 9.34
CA SER A 62 4.63 30.10 8.66
C SER A 62 4.50 28.97 7.65
N TYR A 63 3.76 27.92 8.00
CA TYR A 63 3.44 26.83 7.11
C TYR A 63 2.66 27.29 5.86
N LEU A 64 1.57 28.04 6.05
CA LEU A 64 0.75 28.55 4.94
C LEU A 64 1.52 29.54 4.07
N PHE A 65 2.36 30.38 4.65
CA PHE A 65 3.24 31.27 3.90
C PHE A 65 4.24 30.49 3.03
N SER A 66 4.84 29.44 3.58
CA SER A 66 5.75 28.58 2.84
C SER A 66 5.07 27.88 1.65
N ILE A 67 3.82 27.44 1.83
CA ILE A 67 3.00 26.84 0.77
C ILE A 67 2.67 27.89 -0.31
N GLU A 68 2.31 29.09 0.09
CA GLU A 68 1.98 30.18 -0.84
C GLU A 68 3.15 30.48 -1.78
N GLU A 69 4.34 30.60 -1.23
CA GLU A 69 5.57 30.83 -2.02
C GLU A 69 5.88 29.70 -2.99
N LYS A 70 5.68 28.45 -2.55
CA LYS A 70 5.83 27.27 -3.42
C LYS A 70 4.79 27.28 -4.55
N ILE A 71 3.54 27.58 -4.24
CA ILE A 71 2.46 27.68 -5.24
C ILE A 71 2.78 28.75 -6.28
N LYS A 72 3.27 29.92 -5.86
CA LYS A 72 3.68 31.01 -6.76
C LYS A 72 4.77 30.53 -7.73
N ARG A 73 5.81 29.88 -7.21
CA ARG A 73 6.91 29.33 -8.04
C ARG A 73 6.43 28.26 -9.02
N ASP A 74 5.65 27.31 -8.56
CA ASP A 74 5.09 26.25 -9.41
C ASP A 74 4.17 26.83 -10.49
N MET A 75 3.36 27.83 -10.16
CA MET A 75 2.50 28.51 -11.11
C MET A 75 3.29 29.25 -12.21
N VAL A 76 4.35 29.96 -11.85
CA VAL A 76 5.25 30.62 -12.81
C VAL A 76 5.89 29.59 -13.74
N ARG A 77 6.32 28.45 -13.19
CA ARG A 77 6.96 27.39 -13.95
C ARG A 77 5.99 26.69 -14.91
N ILE A 78 4.79 26.34 -14.46
CA ILE A 78 3.76 25.74 -15.34
C ILE A 78 3.41 26.71 -16.48
N ASN A 79 3.24 27.99 -16.17
CA ASN A 79 2.98 29.00 -17.19
C ASN A 79 4.15 29.18 -18.16
N GLY A 80 5.40 29.06 -17.68
CA GLY A 80 6.60 29.05 -18.52
C GLY A 80 6.61 27.89 -19.52
N ILE A 81 6.30 26.68 -19.06
CA ILE A 81 6.16 25.49 -19.91
C ILE A 81 5.06 25.67 -20.95
N ILE A 82 3.88 26.14 -20.54
CA ILE A 82 2.76 26.41 -21.45
C ILE A 82 3.18 27.41 -22.53
N ARG A 83 3.83 28.52 -22.13
CA ARG A 83 4.32 29.53 -23.07
C ARG A 83 5.34 28.96 -24.07
N GLN A 84 6.26 28.11 -23.58
CA GLN A 84 7.26 27.48 -24.43
C GLN A 84 6.62 26.52 -25.44
N MET A 85 5.61 25.75 -25.01
CA MET A 85 4.85 24.86 -25.91
C MET A 85 4.03 25.66 -26.94
N ASP A 86 3.36 26.73 -26.54
CA ASP A 86 2.65 27.60 -27.46
C ASP A 86 3.61 28.23 -28.51
N LEU A 87 4.79 28.67 -28.10
CA LEU A 87 5.80 29.25 -29.01
C LEU A 87 6.40 28.23 -29.96
N SER A 88 6.40 26.94 -29.60
CA SER A 88 6.93 25.88 -30.49
C SER A 88 6.09 25.63 -31.73
N GLY A 89 4.86 26.14 -31.77
CA GLY A 89 3.90 25.96 -32.87
C GLY A 89 3.41 24.51 -33.08
N LYS A 90 3.84 23.58 -32.21
CA LYS A 90 3.39 22.17 -32.26
C LYS A 90 2.12 21.99 -31.43
N GLU A 91 1.21 21.16 -31.92
CA GLU A 91 0.07 20.74 -31.10
C GLU A 91 0.54 19.98 -29.86
N TYR A 92 -0.03 20.31 -28.73
CA TYR A 92 0.26 19.65 -27.46
C TYR A 92 -1.01 19.39 -26.65
N THR A 93 -0.93 18.53 -25.65
CA THR A 93 -2.05 18.14 -24.78
C THR A 93 -1.81 18.61 -23.35
N ALA A 94 -2.89 18.69 -22.53
CA ALA A 94 -2.77 18.95 -21.10
C ALA A 94 -1.90 17.91 -20.38
N ALA A 95 -1.82 16.67 -20.87
CA ALA A 95 -0.96 15.63 -20.33
C ALA A 95 0.51 15.96 -20.56
N GLN A 96 0.88 16.41 -21.76
CA GLN A 96 2.26 16.81 -22.07
C GLN A 96 2.75 18.00 -21.23
N VAL A 97 1.88 18.96 -20.92
CA VAL A 97 2.21 20.07 -20.00
C VAL A 97 2.52 19.51 -18.59
N VAL A 98 1.69 18.58 -18.11
CA VAL A 98 1.91 17.92 -16.80
C VAL A 98 3.21 17.12 -16.81
N ASP A 99 3.46 16.33 -17.85
CA ASP A 99 4.68 15.53 -17.99
C ASP A 99 5.93 16.42 -18.08
N ALA A 100 5.86 17.51 -18.85
CA ALA A 100 6.95 18.47 -18.94
C ALA A 100 7.20 19.18 -17.59
N PHE A 101 6.16 19.52 -16.82
CA PHE A 101 6.32 20.08 -15.49
C PHE A 101 7.00 19.09 -14.54
N ILE A 102 6.63 17.81 -14.58
CA ILE A 102 7.22 16.76 -13.76
C ILE A 102 8.67 16.48 -14.16
N THR A 103 8.99 16.50 -15.46
CA THR A 103 10.35 16.27 -15.98
C THR A 103 11.26 17.49 -15.89
N ALA A 104 10.72 18.70 -16.02
CA ALA A 104 11.47 19.95 -15.93
C ALA A 104 11.88 20.33 -14.51
N ASP A 105 11.54 19.52 -13.49
CA ASP A 105 12.13 19.60 -12.15
C ASP A 105 13.63 19.19 -12.21
N GLY A 106 14.33 19.80 -13.17
CA GLY A 106 15.76 19.62 -13.42
C GLY A 106 16.69 20.12 -12.32
N ASN A 107 16.17 20.43 -11.12
CA ASN A 107 16.93 20.50 -9.87
C ASN A 107 17.01 19.09 -9.29
N GLY A 108 17.73 18.21 -9.98
CA GLY A 108 17.94 16.80 -9.59
C GLY A 108 18.48 16.59 -8.17
N GLY A 109 18.76 17.64 -7.41
CA GLY A 109 19.15 17.57 -6.02
C GLY A 109 18.00 17.70 -5.01
N GLU A 110 16.79 18.11 -5.43
CA GLU A 110 15.65 18.27 -4.54
C GLU A 110 14.86 16.97 -4.38
N LEU A 111 14.60 16.57 -3.13
CA LEU A 111 13.92 15.32 -2.80
C LEU A 111 12.53 15.20 -3.44
N ASN A 112 11.70 16.25 -3.34
CA ASN A 112 10.33 16.21 -3.83
C ASN A 112 10.24 16.03 -5.36
N GLY A 113 11.02 16.82 -6.11
CA GLY A 113 11.09 16.73 -7.56
C GLY A 113 11.55 15.37 -8.02
N PHE A 114 12.60 14.87 -7.40
CA PHE A 114 13.12 13.54 -7.67
C PHE A 114 12.09 12.43 -7.42
N VAL A 115 11.42 12.44 -6.26
CA VAL A 115 10.41 11.43 -5.92
C VAL A 115 9.21 11.47 -6.87
N ARG A 116 8.76 12.65 -7.29
CA ARG A 116 7.70 12.80 -8.30
C ARG A 116 8.10 12.13 -9.62
N THR A 117 9.28 12.42 -10.12
CA THR A 117 9.82 11.82 -11.35
C THR A 117 9.98 10.29 -11.21
N LEU A 118 10.58 9.84 -10.12
CA LEU A 118 10.77 8.43 -9.83
C LEU A 118 9.43 7.66 -9.77
N THR A 119 8.45 8.20 -9.07
CA THR A 119 7.14 7.55 -8.91
C THR A 119 6.32 7.56 -10.20
N SER A 120 6.43 8.62 -11.02
CA SER A 120 5.84 8.67 -12.36
C SER A 120 6.41 7.56 -13.26
N ASN A 121 7.73 7.42 -13.28
CA ASN A 121 8.41 6.37 -14.03
C ASN A 121 8.02 4.97 -13.56
N LEU A 122 7.93 4.75 -12.25
CA LEU A 122 7.49 3.47 -11.67
C LEU A 122 6.06 3.11 -12.09
N LYS A 123 5.15 4.06 -12.11
CA LYS A 123 3.76 3.85 -12.59
C LYS A 123 3.74 3.48 -14.08
N ARG A 124 4.54 4.16 -14.91
CA ARG A 124 4.62 3.89 -16.35
C ARG A 124 5.07 2.47 -16.66
N ILE A 125 5.98 1.90 -15.84
CA ILE A 125 6.45 0.51 -15.97
C ILE A 125 5.62 -0.49 -15.17
N GLY A 126 4.41 -0.12 -14.69
CA GLY A 126 3.48 -1.01 -13.99
C GLY A 126 3.84 -1.32 -12.52
N LYS A 127 4.83 -0.64 -11.93
CA LYS A 127 5.23 -0.82 -10.51
C LYS A 127 4.45 0.12 -9.57
N GLU A 128 3.13 0.16 -9.72
CA GLU A 128 2.25 1.09 -8.98
C GLU A 128 2.40 0.99 -7.46
N ARG A 129 2.49 -0.23 -6.92
CA ARG A 129 2.64 -0.44 -5.47
C ARG A 129 3.92 0.19 -4.91
N LEU A 130 5.02 0.08 -5.64
CA LEU A 130 6.29 0.69 -5.24
C LEU A 130 6.22 2.22 -5.33
N ALA A 131 5.59 2.75 -6.36
CA ALA A 131 5.34 4.19 -6.50
C ALA A 131 4.52 4.73 -5.33
N GLU A 132 3.43 4.06 -4.93
CA GLU A 132 2.63 4.43 -3.76
C GLU A 132 3.46 4.41 -2.47
N THR A 133 4.28 3.38 -2.30
CA THR A 133 5.16 3.23 -1.13
C THR A 133 6.15 4.39 -1.03
N TYR A 134 6.81 4.74 -2.12
CA TYR A 134 7.75 5.86 -2.16
C TYR A 134 7.06 7.21 -1.93
N THR A 135 5.89 7.40 -2.55
CA THR A 135 5.08 8.61 -2.31
C THR A 135 4.67 8.74 -0.84
N THR A 136 4.21 7.65 -0.22
CA THR A 136 3.81 7.65 1.20
C THR A 136 5.00 7.96 2.11
N THR A 137 6.18 7.37 1.81
CA THR A 137 7.39 7.59 2.58
C THR A 137 7.88 9.04 2.46
N ALA A 138 7.97 9.57 1.24
CA ALA A 138 8.38 10.95 1.01
C ALA A 138 7.43 11.94 1.67
N ASN A 139 6.11 11.73 1.55
CA ASN A 139 5.11 12.58 2.21
C ASN A 139 5.22 12.55 3.74
N SER A 140 5.60 11.41 4.34
CA SER A 140 5.84 11.33 5.78
C SER A 140 7.09 12.10 6.18
N PHE A 141 8.18 11.92 5.44
CA PHE A 141 9.44 12.61 5.70
C PHE A 141 9.30 14.12 5.52
N MET A 142 8.64 14.57 4.45
CA MET A 142 8.38 16.00 4.23
C MET A 142 7.46 16.63 5.28
N ARG A 143 6.56 15.86 5.91
CA ARG A 143 5.78 16.36 7.06
C ARG A 143 6.64 16.58 8.30
N PHE A 144 7.62 15.73 8.52
CA PHE A 144 8.61 15.93 9.58
C PHE A 144 9.48 17.15 9.29
N CYS A 145 9.93 17.35 8.06
CA CYS A 145 10.75 18.49 7.63
C CYS A 145 9.96 19.79 7.44
N ILE A 146 8.84 20.01 8.16
CA ILE A 146 8.06 21.26 8.09
C ILE A 146 8.98 22.44 8.45
N GLY A 147 9.12 23.41 7.52
CA GLY A 147 10.04 24.55 7.66
C GLY A 147 11.33 24.43 6.84
N HIS A 148 11.73 23.26 6.40
CA HIS A 148 12.80 23.08 5.41
C HIS A 148 12.19 23.16 4.00
N ASN A 149 12.17 24.38 3.45
CA ASN A 149 11.74 24.59 2.07
C ASN A 149 12.74 23.93 1.14
N ASP A 150 12.25 23.03 0.26
CA ASP A 150 13.04 22.42 -0.82
C ASP A 150 14.27 21.63 -0.33
N LEU A 151 14.04 20.63 0.54
CA LEU A 151 15.10 19.76 1.07
C LEU A 151 15.88 19.09 -0.07
N HIS A 152 17.20 19.35 -0.11
CA HIS A 152 18.11 18.72 -1.03
C HIS A 152 18.72 17.44 -0.46
N PHE A 153 19.11 16.48 -1.33
CA PHE A 153 19.71 15.22 -0.88
C PHE A 153 21.01 15.39 -0.08
N ASN A 154 21.77 16.45 -0.31
CA ASN A 154 22.98 16.76 0.45
C ASN A 154 22.71 17.24 1.88
N GLU A 155 21.49 17.64 2.20
CA GLU A 155 21.06 18.03 3.55
C GLU A 155 20.58 16.83 4.38
N ILE A 156 20.38 15.65 3.74
CA ILE A 156 19.98 14.43 4.43
C ILE A 156 21.21 13.87 5.17
N SER A 157 21.34 14.26 6.43
CA SER A 157 22.42 13.84 7.33
C SER A 157 22.00 12.65 8.22
N PRO A 158 22.96 11.93 8.85
CA PRO A 158 22.65 10.92 9.85
C PRO A 158 21.84 11.46 11.04
N GLU A 159 22.08 12.73 11.41
CA GLU A 159 21.37 13.42 12.49
C GLU A 159 19.90 13.60 12.12
N LEU A 160 19.62 14.18 10.95
CA LEU A 160 18.26 14.39 10.44
C LEU A 160 17.46 13.08 10.35
N ILE A 161 18.11 11.98 9.95
CA ILE A 161 17.44 10.69 9.86
C ILE A 161 17.15 10.10 11.24
N ARG A 162 18.03 10.29 12.24
CA ARG A 162 17.76 9.89 13.63
C ARG A 162 16.62 10.71 14.25
N GLU A 163 16.57 12.00 14.00
CA GLU A 163 15.47 12.87 14.45
C GLU A 163 14.14 12.44 13.80
N TYR A 164 14.15 12.09 12.52
CA TYR A 164 12.96 11.55 11.85
C TYR A 164 12.51 10.20 12.44
N GLU A 165 13.45 9.30 12.80
CA GLU A 165 13.13 8.06 13.49
C GLU A 165 12.49 8.32 14.86
N ALA A 166 13.05 9.24 15.64
CA ALA A 166 12.50 9.65 16.93
C ALA A 166 11.08 10.23 16.77
N TRP A 167 10.88 11.14 15.82
CA TRP A 167 9.58 11.72 15.52
C TRP A 167 8.54 10.66 15.13
N LEU A 168 8.90 9.65 14.31
CA LEU A 168 8.00 8.55 13.97
C LEU A 168 7.59 7.74 15.21
N ASN A 169 8.52 7.52 16.13
CA ASN A 169 8.26 6.80 17.39
C ASN A 169 7.34 7.63 18.32
N GLU A 170 7.53 8.95 18.40
CA GLU A 170 6.66 9.87 19.14
C GLU A 170 5.24 9.90 18.59
N GLN A 171 5.07 9.70 17.27
CA GLN A 171 3.75 9.51 16.65
C GLN A 171 3.10 8.15 16.99
N GLY A 172 3.70 7.33 17.85
CA GLY A 172 3.20 6.04 18.28
C GLY A 172 3.30 4.92 17.23
N LEU A 173 4.17 5.07 16.23
CA LEU A 173 4.33 4.03 15.23
C LEU A 173 5.13 2.83 15.79
N VAL A 174 4.66 1.63 15.44
CA VAL A 174 5.35 0.40 15.83
C VAL A 174 6.68 0.24 15.07
N PRO A 175 7.72 -0.42 15.67
CA PRO A 175 9.07 -0.51 15.10
C PRO A 175 9.13 -0.98 13.64
N ASN A 176 8.27 -1.92 13.24
CA ASN A 176 8.23 -2.39 11.85
C ASN A 176 7.72 -1.33 10.86
N THR A 177 6.86 -0.41 11.32
CA THR A 177 6.37 0.71 10.50
C THR A 177 7.45 1.79 10.39
N THR A 178 8.14 2.12 11.49
CA THR A 178 9.29 3.03 11.47
C THR A 178 10.38 2.49 10.53
N SER A 179 10.75 1.22 10.68
CA SER A 179 11.70 0.55 9.78
C SER A 179 11.24 0.52 8.32
N PHE A 180 9.94 0.41 8.06
CA PHE A 180 9.41 0.52 6.69
C PHE A 180 9.71 1.88 6.08
N TYR A 181 9.48 2.97 6.80
CA TYR A 181 9.80 4.32 6.33
C TYR A 181 11.32 4.48 6.10
N MET A 182 12.14 4.03 7.05
CA MET A 182 13.61 4.10 6.94
C MET A 182 14.13 3.35 5.73
N ARG A 183 13.69 2.12 5.48
CA ARG A 183 14.12 1.32 4.30
C ARG A 183 13.74 1.96 2.99
N ASN A 184 12.53 2.50 2.90
CA ASN A 184 12.06 3.10 1.66
C ASN A 184 12.71 4.45 1.38
N LEU A 185 12.94 5.27 2.43
CA LEU A 185 13.66 6.52 2.29
C LEU A 185 15.12 6.26 1.90
N ARG A 186 15.78 5.24 2.51
CA ARG A 186 17.11 4.80 2.10
C ARG A 186 17.15 4.34 0.63
N ALA A 187 16.12 3.62 0.17
CA ALA A 187 16.06 3.21 -1.23
C ALA A 187 15.90 4.39 -2.20
N ILE A 188 15.16 5.43 -1.80
CA ILE A 188 15.03 6.68 -2.56
C ILE A 188 16.38 7.41 -2.59
N TYR A 189 17.04 7.55 -1.42
CA TYR A 189 18.35 8.19 -1.29
C TYR A 189 19.43 7.50 -2.14
N ASN A 190 19.52 6.17 -2.06
CA ASN A 190 20.49 5.41 -2.83
C ASN A 190 20.31 5.61 -4.35
N ARG A 191 19.07 5.72 -4.83
CA ARG A 191 18.80 6.03 -6.24
C ARG A 191 19.25 7.42 -6.65
N ALA A 192 19.17 8.39 -5.73
CA ALA A 192 19.72 9.73 -5.96
C ALA A 192 21.27 9.71 -6.02
N VAL A 193 21.90 8.91 -5.16
CA VAL A 193 23.36 8.66 -5.20
C VAL A 193 23.75 8.00 -6.54
N GLU A 194 23.04 6.95 -6.96
CA GLU A 194 23.27 6.28 -8.26
C GLU A 194 23.17 7.24 -9.46
N GLN A 195 22.34 8.28 -9.36
CA GLN A 195 22.19 9.31 -10.39
C GLN A 195 23.11 10.51 -10.22
N GLY A 196 24.03 10.47 -9.25
CA GLY A 196 25.01 11.54 -9.02
C GLY A 196 24.43 12.83 -8.42
N LEU A 197 23.21 12.78 -7.86
CA LEU A 197 22.54 13.95 -7.26
C LEU A 197 23.08 14.31 -5.88
N THR A 198 23.73 13.38 -5.22
CA THR A 198 24.43 13.54 -3.95
C THR A 198 25.52 12.50 -3.77
N ALA A 199 26.54 12.77 -2.96
CA ALA A 199 27.50 11.77 -2.52
C ALA A 199 26.89 10.86 -1.45
N ASP A 200 27.31 9.59 -1.40
CA ASP A 200 26.86 8.67 -0.34
C ASP A 200 27.48 9.05 1.01
N ARG A 201 26.68 9.63 1.88
CA ARG A 201 27.05 9.99 3.25
C ARG A 201 26.56 8.98 4.29
N GLN A 202 25.98 7.85 3.84
CA GLN A 202 25.45 6.78 4.67
C GLN A 202 24.48 7.26 5.79
N PRO A 203 23.50 8.11 5.50
CA PRO A 203 22.67 8.74 6.53
C PRO A 203 21.83 7.75 7.34
N PHE A 204 21.62 6.54 6.80
CA PHE A 204 20.81 5.47 7.45
C PHE A 204 21.64 4.48 8.28
N ARG A 205 22.94 4.73 8.53
CA ARG A 205 23.83 3.79 9.23
C ARG A 205 23.38 3.49 10.67
N HIS A 206 22.80 4.49 11.35
CA HIS A 206 22.51 4.43 12.78
C HIS A 206 21.02 4.29 13.11
N VAL A 207 20.16 4.00 12.13
CA VAL A 207 18.72 3.81 12.34
C VAL A 207 18.29 2.38 12.06
N TYR A 208 17.22 1.96 12.71
CA TYR A 208 16.71 0.59 12.57
C TYR A 208 16.04 0.37 11.21
N THR A 209 16.63 -0.48 10.40
CA THR A 209 16.09 -0.90 9.10
C THR A 209 15.75 -2.39 9.05
N GLY A 210 15.75 -3.07 10.19
CA GLY A 210 15.43 -4.49 10.30
C GLY A 210 13.93 -4.80 10.25
N ILE A 211 13.60 -6.06 10.44
CA ILE A 211 12.22 -6.54 10.57
C ILE A 211 12.09 -7.24 11.91
N GLY A 212 11.36 -6.63 12.83
CA GLY A 212 11.03 -7.21 14.13
C GLY A 212 10.03 -8.36 13.99
N LYS A 213 10.11 -9.30 14.94
CA LYS A 213 9.13 -10.38 15.04
C LYS A 213 7.73 -9.79 15.29
N THR A 214 6.75 -10.28 14.55
CA THR A 214 5.34 -9.89 14.73
C THR A 214 4.56 -11.01 15.38
N VAL A 215 3.55 -10.64 16.20
CA VAL A 215 2.61 -11.59 16.77
C VAL A 215 1.89 -12.32 15.64
N LYS A 216 1.79 -13.64 15.75
CA LYS A 216 1.11 -14.49 14.77
C LYS A 216 -0.40 -14.29 14.84
N ARG A 217 -1.02 -14.32 13.67
CA ARG A 217 -2.46 -14.07 13.52
C ARG A 217 -3.21 -15.35 13.12
N ALA A 218 -2.76 -16.52 13.59
CA ALA A 218 -3.50 -17.75 13.41
C ALA A 218 -4.56 -17.88 14.52
N VAL A 219 -5.72 -18.43 14.15
CA VAL A 219 -6.76 -18.79 15.11
C VAL A 219 -6.87 -20.32 15.20
N PRO A 220 -7.35 -20.88 16.33
CA PRO A 220 -7.56 -22.32 16.48
C PRO A 220 -8.47 -22.90 15.39
N VAL A 221 -8.27 -24.21 15.08
CA VAL A 221 -9.07 -24.89 14.05
C VAL A 221 -10.58 -24.89 14.37
N GLN A 222 -10.93 -24.85 15.66
CA GLN A 222 -12.33 -24.75 16.11
C GLN A 222 -12.97 -23.44 15.64
N VAL A 223 -12.23 -22.32 15.65
CA VAL A 223 -12.73 -21.04 15.13
C VAL A 223 -12.97 -21.14 13.64
N ILE A 224 -12.05 -21.76 12.87
CA ILE A 224 -12.25 -21.98 11.42
C ILE A 224 -13.50 -22.84 11.16
N ARG A 225 -13.74 -23.88 11.98
CA ARG A 225 -14.95 -24.70 11.87
C ARG A 225 -16.22 -23.87 12.14
N ARG A 226 -16.19 -23.02 13.18
CA ARG A 226 -17.32 -22.11 13.48
C ARG A 226 -17.56 -21.14 12.34
N ILE A 227 -16.52 -20.49 11.82
CA ILE A 227 -16.61 -19.58 10.65
C ILE A 227 -17.28 -20.29 9.47
N LYS A 228 -16.84 -21.51 9.16
CA LYS A 228 -17.43 -22.32 8.09
C LYS A 228 -18.92 -22.61 8.33
N GLY A 229 -19.31 -22.89 9.57
CA GLY A 229 -20.66 -23.28 9.95
C GLY A 229 -21.63 -22.14 10.25
N LEU A 230 -21.18 -20.86 10.22
CA LEU A 230 -22.08 -19.73 10.46
C LEU A 230 -23.18 -19.67 9.41
N ASP A 231 -24.43 -19.56 9.86
CA ASP A 231 -25.53 -19.15 9.00
C ASP A 231 -25.47 -17.63 8.79
N LEU A 232 -25.23 -17.25 7.55
CA LEU A 232 -25.14 -15.85 7.09
C LEU A 232 -26.13 -15.60 5.94
N SER A 233 -27.21 -16.40 5.86
CA SER A 233 -28.25 -16.27 4.82
C SER A 233 -28.98 -14.93 4.87
N PHE A 234 -28.97 -14.26 6.03
CA PHE A 234 -29.57 -12.94 6.25
C PHE A 234 -28.74 -11.78 5.64
N ASP A 235 -27.44 -11.99 5.33
CA ASP A 235 -26.55 -10.96 4.73
C ASP A 235 -25.61 -11.58 3.71
N HIS A 236 -25.97 -11.43 2.44
CA HIS A 236 -25.18 -11.93 1.31
C HIS A 236 -23.74 -11.36 1.23
N MET A 237 -23.50 -10.16 1.79
CA MET A 237 -22.17 -9.55 1.76
C MET A 237 -21.27 -10.18 2.82
N LEU A 238 -21.81 -10.47 4.01
CA LEU A 238 -21.11 -11.25 5.03
C LEU A 238 -20.86 -12.67 4.54
N GLN A 239 -21.88 -13.32 3.97
CA GLN A 239 -21.74 -14.67 3.40
C GLN A 239 -20.61 -14.73 2.36
N ARG A 240 -20.59 -13.78 1.41
CA ARG A 240 -19.53 -13.70 0.39
C ARG A 240 -18.15 -13.49 1.01
N SER A 241 -18.04 -12.65 2.03
CA SER A 241 -16.77 -12.39 2.71
C SER A 241 -16.25 -13.60 3.46
N ARG A 242 -17.14 -14.39 4.13
CA ARG A 242 -16.84 -15.69 4.71
C ARG A 242 -16.36 -16.67 3.66
N ASP A 243 -17.07 -16.78 2.55
CA ASP A 243 -16.76 -17.73 1.50
C ASP A 243 -15.40 -17.42 0.83
N PHE A 244 -15.07 -16.16 0.64
CA PHE A 244 -13.75 -15.78 0.11
C PHE A 244 -12.62 -16.05 1.13
N PHE A 245 -12.88 -15.89 2.42
CA PHE A 245 -11.95 -16.31 3.46
C PHE A 245 -11.72 -17.82 3.43
N MET A 246 -12.80 -18.60 3.33
CA MET A 246 -12.73 -20.06 3.23
C MET A 246 -12.10 -20.52 1.92
N PHE A 247 -12.33 -19.84 0.80
CA PHE A 247 -11.65 -20.13 -0.46
C PHE A 247 -10.14 -19.94 -0.33
N SER A 248 -9.68 -18.81 0.29
CA SER A 248 -8.27 -18.62 0.59
C SER A 248 -7.72 -19.78 1.43
N PHE A 249 -8.43 -20.20 2.46
CA PHE A 249 -8.04 -21.33 3.31
C PHE A 249 -7.93 -22.65 2.50
N TYR A 250 -8.92 -22.99 1.69
CA TYR A 250 -8.94 -24.21 0.87
C TYR A 250 -7.83 -24.21 -0.19
N THR A 251 -7.48 -23.04 -0.72
CA THR A 251 -6.40 -22.88 -1.68
C THR A 251 -5.02 -22.64 -1.02
N ARG A 252 -4.76 -23.32 0.11
CA ARG A 252 -3.48 -23.30 0.85
C ARG A 252 -3.08 -21.92 1.36
N GLY A 253 -4.06 -21.12 1.76
CA GLY A 253 -3.84 -19.76 2.20
C GLY A 253 -3.45 -18.80 1.06
N MET A 254 -4.10 -18.94 -0.09
CA MET A 254 -3.87 -18.04 -1.24
C MET A 254 -4.08 -16.59 -0.84
N PRO A 255 -3.11 -15.68 -1.10
CA PRO A 255 -3.28 -14.26 -0.83
C PRO A 255 -4.46 -13.66 -1.60
N PHE A 256 -5.16 -12.72 -0.98
CA PHE A 256 -6.34 -12.09 -1.58
C PHE A 256 -6.03 -11.40 -2.92
N VAL A 257 -4.82 -10.87 -3.10
CA VAL A 257 -4.39 -10.30 -4.38
C VAL A 257 -4.29 -11.35 -5.48
N ASP A 258 -3.86 -12.57 -5.14
CA ASP A 258 -3.79 -13.66 -6.12
C ASP A 258 -5.22 -14.14 -6.46
N MET A 259 -6.09 -14.33 -5.45
CA MET A 259 -7.51 -14.66 -5.64
C MET A 259 -8.23 -13.68 -6.58
N ALA A 260 -8.02 -12.38 -6.39
CA ALA A 260 -8.67 -11.34 -7.18
C ALA A 260 -8.27 -11.35 -8.66
N ASN A 261 -7.12 -11.95 -8.97
CA ASN A 261 -6.60 -12.02 -10.33
C ASN A 261 -6.75 -13.40 -10.99
N LEU A 262 -7.34 -14.38 -10.29
CA LEU A 262 -7.61 -15.70 -10.88
C LEU A 262 -8.58 -15.56 -12.05
N LYS A 263 -8.22 -16.16 -13.17
CA LYS A 263 -9.07 -16.24 -14.35
C LYS A 263 -9.73 -17.64 -14.44
N LYS A 264 -10.87 -17.71 -15.08
CA LYS A 264 -11.53 -19.01 -15.38
C LYS A 264 -10.61 -19.95 -16.15
N THR A 265 -9.73 -19.40 -17.00
CA THR A 265 -8.74 -20.15 -17.78
C THR A 265 -7.61 -20.76 -16.94
N ASP A 266 -7.45 -20.33 -15.68
CA ASP A 266 -6.43 -20.87 -14.77
C ASP A 266 -6.88 -22.22 -14.17
N LEU A 267 -8.17 -22.55 -14.24
CA LEU A 267 -8.72 -23.84 -13.84
C LEU A 267 -8.91 -24.74 -15.05
N ARG A 268 -8.13 -25.84 -15.12
CA ARG A 268 -8.18 -26.82 -16.21
C ARG A 268 -8.00 -28.24 -15.67
N ASN A 269 -8.77 -29.17 -16.14
CA ASN A 269 -8.63 -30.61 -15.84
C ASN A 269 -8.53 -30.90 -14.32
N GLY A 270 -9.32 -30.20 -13.49
CA GLY A 270 -9.30 -30.39 -12.05
C GLY A 270 -8.05 -29.84 -11.33
N VAL A 271 -7.28 -28.96 -12.00
CA VAL A 271 -6.11 -28.30 -11.41
C VAL A 271 -6.21 -26.80 -11.62
N LEU A 272 -6.06 -26.05 -10.53
CA LEU A 272 -5.89 -24.60 -10.56
C LEU A 272 -4.40 -24.29 -10.68
N ALA A 273 -3.98 -23.69 -11.80
CA ALA A 273 -2.61 -23.30 -12.09
C ALA A 273 -2.50 -21.78 -12.19
N TYR A 274 -1.81 -21.15 -11.26
CA TYR A 274 -1.66 -19.69 -11.25
C TYR A 274 -0.24 -19.24 -10.90
N ARG A 275 0.09 -17.99 -11.23
CA ARG A 275 1.38 -17.38 -10.91
C ARG A 275 1.19 -16.36 -9.78
N ARG A 276 1.94 -16.51 -8.68
CA ARG A 276 1.90 -15.57 -7.54
C ARG A 276 2.31 -14.16 -7.96
N LYS A 277 1.50 -13.18 -7.63
CA LYS A 277 1.79 -11.75 -7.92
C LYS A 277 3.05 -11.22 -7.23
N LYS A 278 3.35 -11.74 -6.03
CA LYS A 278 4.48 -11.24 -5.22
C LYS A 278 5.82 -11.83 -5.67
N THR A 279 5.89 -13.13 -5.95
CA THR A 279 7.13 -13.87 -6.19
C THR A 279 7.29 -14.32 -7.64
N GLY A 280 6.21 -14.32 -8.42
CA GLY A 280 6.21 -14.85 -9.79
C GLY A 280 6.22 -16.38 -9.88
N GLN A 281 6.26 -17.07 -8.74
CA GLN A 281 6.26 -18.53 -8.68
C GLN A 281 4.95 -19.10 -9.22
N ARG A 282 5.04 -20.17 -9.99
CA ARG A 282 3.87 -20.92 -10.49
C ARG A 282 3.47 -21.96 -9.46
N LEU A 283 2.18 -21.99 -9.12
CA LEU A 283 1.61 -22.94 -8.17
C LEU A 283 0.50 -23.74 -8.84
N TYR A 284 0.39 -25.00 -8.42
CA TYR A 284 -0.62 -25.95 -8.89
C TYR A 284 -1.41 -26.45 -7.69
N ILE A 285 -2.72 -26.30 -7.71
CA ILE A 285 -3.61 -26.71 -6.64
C ILE A 285 -4.64 -27.67 -7.22
N LYS A 286 -4.69 -28.89 -6.68
CA LYS A 286 -5.76 -29.85 -6.99
C LYS A 286 -7.09 -29.19 -6.63
N TRP A 287 -8.01 -29.22 -7.59
CA TRP A 287 -9.32 -28.62 -7.41
C TRP A 287 -10.22 -29.57 -6.61
N GLU A 288 -10.88 -29.04 -5.60
CA GLU A 288 -11.70 -29.81 -4.69
C GLU A 288 -13.11 -29.22 -4.60
N LYS A 289 -14.08 -30.07 -4.25
CA LYS A 289 -15.51 -29.72 -4.18
C LYS A 289 -15.79 -28.45 -3.37
N PRO A 290 -15.21 -28.19 -2.17
CA PRO A 290 -15.48 -26.96 -1.42
C PRO A 290 -15.06 -25.67 -2.15
N MET A 291 -14.07 -25.76 -3.04
CA MET A 291 -13.67 -24.62 -3.88
C MET A 291 -14.69 -24.39 -4.99
N GLN A 292 -15.14 -25.48 -5.62
CA GLN A 292 -16.14 -25.45 -6.68
C GLN A 292 -17.47 -24.88 -6.15
N ASP A 293 -17.94 -25.34 -5.00
CA ASP A 293 -19.20 -24.87 -4.39
C ASP A 293 -19.20 -23.34 -4.18
N ILE A 294 -18.03 -22.74 -3.85
CA ILE A 294 -17.89 -21.28 -3.73
C ILE A 294 -17.91 -20.62 -5.10
N VAL A 295 -17.19 -21.15 -6.07
CA VAL A 295 -17.15 -20.57 -7.42
C VAL A 295 -18.54 -20.61 -8.05
N ASP A 296 -19.26 -21.72 -7.95
CA ASP A 296 -20.61 -21.88 -8.52
C ASP A 296 -21.61 -20.89 -7.93
N ARG A 297 -21.45 -20.52 -6.66
CA ARG A 297 -22.30 -19.52 -5.98
C ARG A 297 -22.10 -18.11 -6.49
N TYR A 298 -20.90 -17.76 -6.93
CA TYR A 298 -20.52 -16.39 -7.24
C TYR A 298 -20.07 -16.17 -8.69
N GLN A 299 -20.08 -17.19 -9.54
CA GLN A 299 -19.66 -17.05 -10.93
C GLN A 299 -20.52 -16.04 -11.69
N ASP A 300 -19.87 -15.22 -12.50
CA ASP A 300 -20.50 -14.34 -13.49
C ASP A 300 -20.04 -14.77 -14.89
N ALA A 301 -20.95 -15.22 -15.74
CA ALA A 301 -20.63 -15.71 -17.08
C ALA A 301 -19.88 -14.67 -17.94
N ARG A 302 -20.15 -13.39 -17.71
CA ARG A 302 -19.57 -12.27 -18.47
C ARG A 302 -18.17 -11.85 -17.98
N SER A 303 -17.80 -12.26 -16.76
CA SER A 303 -16.49 -11.93 -16.20
C SER A 303 -15.45 -12.97 -16.60
N PRO A 304 -14.22 -12.56 -16.99
CA PRO A 304 -13.11 -13.49 -17.20
C PRO A 304 -12.53 -14.04 -15.90
N TYR A 305 -12.86 -13.42 -14.75
CA TYR A 305 -12.33 -13.79 -13.45
C TYR A 305 -13.08 -14.95 -12.84
N LEU A 306 -12.37 -15.77 -12.06
CA LEU A 306 -12.94 -16.95 -11.39
C LEU A 306 -13.85 -16.54 -10.22
N LEU A 307 -13.50 -15.48 -9.51
CA LEU A 307 -14.26 -14.90 -8.41
C LEU A 307 -14.57 -13.43 -8.70
N PRO A 308 -15.76 -12.90 -8.35
CA PRO A 308 -16.17 -11.52 -8.66
C PRO A 308 -15.59 -10.51 -7.65
N ILE A 309 -14.26 -10.52 -7.48
CA ILE A 309 -13.52 -9.53 -6.70
C ILE A 309 -13.20 -8.32 -7.58
N ILE A 310 -12.72 -8.59 -8.79
CA ILE A 310 -12.63 -7.64 -9.89
C ILE A 310 -13.76 -8.01 -10.86
N THR A 311 -14.67 -7.07 -11.13
CA THR A 311 -15.84 -7.32 -11.98
C THR A 311 -15.64 -6.80 -13.39
N THR A 312 -14.85 -5.74 -13.54
CA THR A 312 -14.59 -5.09 -14.84
C THR A 312 -13.09 -5.08 -15.11
N SER A 313 -12.67 -5.68 -16.22
CA SER A 313 -11.28 -5.68 -16.68
C SER A 313 -10.89 -4.32 -17.27
N GLY A 314 -9.59 -3.97 -17.20
CA GLY A 314 -9.01 -2.75 -17.74
C GLY A 314 -8.76 -1.67 -16.69
N ASN A 315 -8.93 -0.41 -17.10
CA ASN A 315 -8.64 0.73 -16.21
C ASN A 315 -9.54 0.70 -14.96
N GLY A 316 -8.93 0.53 -13.78
CA GLY A 316 -9.65 0.55 -12.49
C GLY A 316 -9.64 -0.77 -11.71
N GLU A 317 -9.07 -1.85 -12.25
CA GLU A 317 -8.94 -3.15 -11.54
C GLU A 317 -8.31 -2.99 -10.16
N ARG A 318 -7.22 -2.18 -10.06
CA ARG A 318 -6.58 -1.92 -8.79
C ARG A 318 -7.51 -1.23 -7.78
N ARG A 319 -8.32 -0.29 -8.22
CA ARG A 319 -9.29 0.40 -7.35
C ARG A 319 -10.38 -0.56 -6.89
N GLN A 320 -10.89 -1.42 -7.79
CA GLN A 320 -11.86 -2.45 -7.44
C GLN A 320 -11.28 -3.40 -6.39
N TYR A 321 -10.05 -3.89 -6.59
CA TYR A 321 -9.33 -4.72 -5.63
C TYR A 321 -9.18 -4.03 -4.25
N LEU A 322 -8.76 -2.77 -4.20
CA LEU A 322 -8.59 -2.04 -2.95
C LEU A 322 -9.93 -1.84 -2.21
N ASN A 323 -10.98 -1.50 -2.93
CA ASN A 323 -12.31 -1.38 -2.35
C ASN A 323 -12.80 -2.73 -1.80
N ALA A 324 -12.61 -3.81 -2.55
CA ALA A 324 -13.01 -5.15 -2.15
C ALA A 324 -12.26 -5.61 -0.89
N ILE A 325 -10.94 -5.47 -0.83
CA ILE A 325 -10.16 -5.91 0.35
C ILE A 325 -10.53 -5.14 1.62
N HIS A 326 -10.80 -3.83 1.50
CA HIS A 326 -11.25 -3.02 2.63
C HIS A 326 -12.63 -3.46 3.14
N LEU A 327 -13.57 -3.67 2.22
CA LEU A 327 -14.92 -4.11 2.56
C LEU A 327 -14.89 -5.51 3.21
N ILE A 328 -14.20 -6.45 2.59
CA ILE A 328 -14.11 -7.83 3.08
C ILE A 328 -13.43 -7.88 4.44
N ASN A 329 -12.34 -7.14 4.66
CA ASN A 329 -11.70 -7.11 5.98
C ASN A 329 -12.60 -6.50 7.07
N ARG A 330 -13.47 -5.54 6.73
CA ARG A 330 -14.50 -5.03 7.66
C ARG A 330 -15.51 -6.12 8.01
N HIS A 331 -16.02 -6.85 7.03
CA HIS A 331 -16.96 -7.96 7.23
C HIS A 331 -16.32 -9.11 8.00
N LEU A 332 -15.06 -9.43 7.73
CA LEU A 332 -14.34 -10.48 8.44
C LEU A 332 -14.17 -10.18 9.94
N ARG A 333 -14.10 -8.92 10.35
CA ARG A 333 -14.11 -8.57 11.78
C ARG A 333 -15.43 -8.98 12.42
N ILE A 334 -16.57 -8.63 11.80
CA ILE A 334 -17.91 -9.01 12.26
C ILE A 334 -18.03 -10.54 12.33
N ILE A 335 -17.62 -11.24 11.28
CA ILE A 335 -17.62 -12.72 11.22
C ILE A 335 -16.72 -13.30 12.32
N GLY A 336 -15.60 -12.67 12.60
CA GLY A 336 -14.69 -13.06 13.68
C GLY A 336 -15.38 -12.98 15.06
N ASP A 337 -16.05 -11.87 15.32
CA ASP A 337 -16.79 -11.66 16.56
C ASP A 337 -17.90 -12.70 16.71
N MET A 338 -18.69 -12.96 15.66
CA MET A 338 -19.74 -13.99 15.64
C MET A 338 -19.18 -15.41 15.86
N ALA A 339 -17.97 -15.68 15.35
CA ALA A 339 -17.31 -16.99 15.51
C ALA A 339 -16.52 -17.12 16.83
N GLY A 340 -16.49 -16.09 17.67
CA GLY A 340 -15.70 -16.05 18.91
C GLY A 340 -14.19 -16.14 18.62
N SER A 341 -13.72 -15.36 17.65
CA SER A 341 -12.29 -15.28 17.33
C SER A 341 -11.54 -14.46 18.39
N PRO A 342 -10.40 -14.94 18.92
CA PRO A 342 -9.61 -14.19 19.90
C PRO A 342 -8.87 -12.98 19.29
N ILE A 343 -8.86 -12.85 17.96
CA ILE A 343 -8.22 -11.75 17.23
C ILE A 343 -9.10 -11.27 16.08
N PRO A 344 -8.99 -10.00 15.69
CA PRO A 344 -9.70 -9.51 14.51
C PRO A 344 -9.34 -10.29 13.24
N LEU A 345 -10.33 -10.85 12.56
CA LEU A 345 -10.09 -11.56 11.30
C LEU A 345 -9.78 -10.60 10.16
N THR A 346 -8.90 -11.03 9.29
CA THR A 346 -8.58 -10.39 8.01
C THR A 346 -8.36 -11.47 6.95
N THR A 347 -8.36 -11.09 5.68
CA THR A 347 -8.04 -12.01 4.57
C THR A 347 -6.71 -12.73 4.75
N TYR A 348 -5.76 -12.14 5.48
CA TYR A 348 -4.45 -12.73 5.72
C TYR A 348 -4.45 -13.81 6.81
N VAL A 349 -5.43 -13.80 7.71
CA VAL A 349 -5.58 -14.80 8.80
C VAL A 349 -5.80 -16.20 8.22
N ALA A 350 -6.52 -16.35 7.11
CA ALA A 350 -6.73 -17.65 6.45
C ALA A 350 -5.39 -18.35 6.12
N ARG A 351 -4.42 -17.57 5.62
CA ARG A 351 -3.08 -18.05 5.28
C ARG A 351 -2.29 -18.48 6.52
N HIS A 352 -2.37 -17.69 7.59
CA HIS A 352 -1.74 -18.06 8.85
C HIS A 352 -2.35 -19.36 9.43
N CYS A 353 -3.67 -19.47 9.39
CA CYS A 353 -4.36 -20.64 9.90
C CYS A 353 -4.01 -21.90 9.10
N TRP A 354 -3.99 -21.82 7.77
CA TRP A 354 -3.61 -22.98 6.95
C TRP A 354 -2.20 -23.48 7.31
N ALA A 355 -1.22 -22.57 7.37
CA ALA A 355 0.15 -22.92 7.70
C ALA A 355 0.29 -23.52 9.11
N SER A 356 -0.41 -22.92 10.08
CA SER A 356 -0.38 -23.38 11.48
C SER A 356 -1.00 -24.76 11.61
N ILE A 357 -2.14 -25.00 10.98
CA ILE A 357 -2.81 -26.30 10.98
C ILE A 357 -1.97 -27.33 10.24
N ALA A 358 -1.34 -26.98 9.10
CA ALA A 358 -0.43 -27.89 8.41
C ALA A 358 0.75 -28.30 9.32
N LYS A 359 1.35 -27.34 10.03
CA LYS A 359 2.43 -27.62 11.00
C LYS A 359 1.94 -28.52 12.16
N SER A 360 0.76 -28.24 12.74
CA SER A 360 0.21 -29.06 13.82
C SER A 360 -0.17 -30.48 13.37
N ARG A 361 -0.27 -30.72 12.07
CA ARG A 361 -0.45 -32.03 11.44
C ARG A 361 0.87 -32.69 11.05
N ASN A 362 2.00 -32.18 11.53
CA ASN A 362 3.35 -32.66 11.24
C ASN A 362 3.72 -32.67 9.76
N ILE A 363 3.11 -31.79 8.94
CA ILE A 363 3.51 -31.62 7.54
C ILE A 363 4.91 -30.97 7.51
N PRO A 364 5.88 -31.51 6.76
CA PRO A 364 7.22 -30.95 6.66
C PRO A 364 7.22 -29.47 6.25
N ILE A 365 8.15 -28.69 6.82
CA ILE A 365 8.24 -27.24 6.54
C ILE A 365 8.54 -26.98 5.06
N SER A 366 9.34 -27.84 4.42
CA SER A 366 9.59 -27.80 2.97
C SER A 366 8.28 -27.87 2.17
N THR A 367 7.43 -28.85 2.50
CA THR A 367 6.11 -29.01 1.87
C THR A 367 5.19 -27.81 2.13
N ILE A 368 5.19 -27.27 3.36
CA ILE A 368 4.42 -26.05 3.69
C ILE A 368 4.94 -24.86 2.87
N SER A 369 6.27 -24.72 2.78
CA SER A 369 6.94 -23.65 2.03
C SER A 369 6.56 -23.68 0.56
N GLU A 370 6.66 -24.84 -0.07
CA GLU A 370 6.30 -25.06 -1.47
C GLU A 370 4.81 -24.81 -1.70
N ALA A 371 3.94 -25.38 -0.86
CA ALA A 371 2.48 -25.23 -0.95
C ALA A 371 2.02 -23.77 -0.84
N MET A 372 2.75 -22.96 -0.05
CA MET A 372 2.49 -21.54 0.12
C MET A 372 3.18 -20.67 -0.95
N GLY A 373 4.07 -21.23 -1.75
CA GLY A 373 4.86 -20.49 -2.74
C GLY A 373 5.81 -19.49 -2.07
N HIS A 374 6.57 -19.90 -1.06
CA HIS A 374 7.65 -19.13 -0.50
C HIS A 374 8.95 -19.42 -1.24
N ASP A 375 9.75 -18.38 -1.51
CA ASP A 375 11.03 -18.52 -2.21
C ASP A 375 12.09 -19.25 -1.37
N SER A 376 11.88 -19.35 -0.04
CA SER A 376 12.77 -20.06 0.86
C SER A 376 12.04 -20.60 2.09
N GLU A 377 12.52 -21.73 2.62
CA GLU A 377 12.06 -22.28 3.90
C GLU A 377 12.29 -21.32 5.07
N SER A 378 13.34 -20.49 5.00
CA SER A 378 13.63 -19.49 6.05
C SER A 378 12.45 -18.54 6.24
N THR A 379 11.79 -18.12 5.16
CA THR A 379 10.54 -17.34 5.21
C THR A 379 9.44 -18.10 5.92
N THR A 380 9.29 -19.40 5.65
CA THR A 380 8.29 -20.25 6.30
C THR A 380 8.64 -20.47 7.77
N ARG A 381 9.90 -20.66 8.12
CA ARG A 381 10.37 -20.81 9.51
C ARG A 381 10.09 -19.54 10.32
N ILE A 382 10.41 -18.37 9.81
CA ILE A 382 10.07 -17.09 10.47
C ILE A 382 8.56 -16.96 10.65
N TYR A 383 7.79 -17.37 9.65
CA TYR A 383 6.33 -17.35 9.65
C TYR A 383 5.73 -18.29 10.70
N LEU A 384 6.35 -19.45 10.93
CA LEU A 384 5.90 -20.49 11.85
C LEU A 384 6.61 -20.45 13.20
N ALA A 385 7.71 -19.73 13.34
CA ALA A 385 8.61 -19.78 14.50
C ALA A 385 8.00 -19.37 15.85
N SER A 386 6.81 -18.74 15.84
CA SER A 386 6.11 -18.36 17.07
C SER A 386 4.86 -19.21 17.32
N LEU A 387 4.79 -20.40 16.74
CA LEU A 387 3.72 -21.33 17.05
C LEU A 387 4.14 -22.23 18.21
N ASP A 388 3.36 -22.11 19.26
CA ASP A 388 3.16 -23.05 20.37
C ASP A 388 4.34 -23.38 21.29
N THR A 389 4.36 -22.69 22.42
CA THR A 389 4.86 -23.27 23.67
C THR A 389 4.22 -24.64 23.94
N SER A 390 2.95 -24.86 23.60
CA SER A 390 2.26 -26.14 23.80
C SER A 390 2.94 -27.34 23.12
N VAL A 391 3.48 -27.17 21.91
CA VAL A 391 4.24 -28.24 21.23
C VAL A 391 5.56 -28.54 21.93
N VAL A 392 6.19 -27.52 22.48
CA VAL A 392 7.44 -27.67 23.28
C VAL A 392 7.08 -28.32 24.62
N ASP A 393 5.97 -27.92 25.25
CA ASP A 393 5.48 -28.46 26.50
C ASP A 393 5.07 -29.93 26.35
N ASP A 394 4.35 -30.29 25.26
CA ASP A 394 4.00 -31.66 24.91
C ASP A 394 5.25 -32.54 24.64
N ALA A 395 6.22 -31.97 23.93
CA ALA A 395 7.49 -32.66 23.69
C ALA A 395 8.26 -32.86 25.01
N ASN A 396 8.31 -31.84 25.86
CA ASN A 396 8.95 -31.94 27.18
C ASN A 396 8.23 -32.96 28.07
N SER A 397 6.89 -32.97 28.09
CA SER A 397 6.12 -33.98 28.84
C SER A 397 6.42 -35.41 28.38
N LYS A 398 6.57 -35.63 27.06
CA LYS A 398 6.99 -36.95 26.53
C LYS A 398 8.40 -37.34 26.95
N VAL A 399 9.34 -36.38 26.96
CA VAL A 399 10.72 -36.61 27.43
C VAL A 399 10.72 -36.95 28.93
N ILE A 400 9.99 -36.19 29.74
CA ILE A 400 9.87 -36.45 31.18
C ILE A 400 9.22 -37.83 31.42
N GLY A 401 8.18 -38.18 30.67
CA GLY A 401 7.50 -39.46 30.78
C GLY A 401 8.30 -40.67 30.28
N SER A 402 9.46 -40.45 29.66
CA SER A 402 10.38 -41.50 29.20
C SER A 402 11.47 -41.89 30.21
N ILE A 403 11.55 -41.16 31.32
CA ILE A 403 12.48 -41.39 32.45
C ILE A 403 11.71 -41.99 33.60
#